data_aee0b3d09cfab3eeaf18ed27518b9ea4
#
_entry.id   aee0b3d09cfab3eeaf18ed27518b9ea4
#
_cell.length_a   1.000
_cell.length_b   1.000
_cell.length_c   1.000
_cell.angle_alpha   90.00
_cell.angle_beta   90.00
_cell.angle_gamma   90.00
#
_symmetry.space_group_name_H-M   'P 1'
#
loop_
_entity.id
_entity.type
_entity.pdbx_description
1 polymer ?
#
loop_
_entity_poly.entity_id
_entity_poly.type
_entity_poly.pdbx_seq_one_letter_code
_entity_poly.pdbx_strand_id
1 'polypeptide(L)'
;GVINQAGPAPVDLSLPEPVDPEEVRRRIDAGQWVVDLRNRTAFAAGHLSGTLGFELSGSFVTYLGWLHRWGEPLTLIGETPDQIAEARRELVRIGVDHLDGAATGDIDDLRAGSALRCYRTASFADVAENQRSGEDFVVLDVRQRQEHDTSRIPGAVNIPLHELADRLHELPDSLIWVHCGTGYRASIAASIIDRAGGAV
;
A
#
# COMPACT_ATOMS: atom_id res chain seq x y z
N GLY A 1 -45.37 9.28 9.32
CA GLY A 1 -44.01 8.85 9.11
C GLY A 1 -43.44 8.42 10.43
N VAL A 2 -43.14 7.12 10.57
CA VAL A 2 -42.42 6.61 11.73
C VAL A 2 -41.00 7.10 11.63
N ILE A 3 -40.61 8.07 12.45
CA ILE A 3 -39.25 8.52 12.59
C ILE A 3 -38.46 7.35 13.15
N ASN A 4 -37.39 6.95 12.49
CA ASN A 4 -36.48 5.92 12.94
C ASN A 4 -35.85 6.37 14.26
N GLN A 5 -36.40 5.88 15.38
CA GLN A 5 -35.95 6.22 16.74
C GLN A 5 -34.75 5.38 17.19
N ALA A 6 -34.40 4.35 16.42
CA ALA A 6 -33.15 3.63 16.64
C ALA A 6 -32.01 4.45 15.99
N GLY A 7 -31.18 5.07 16.79
CA GLY A 7 -29.92 5.65 16.33
C GLY A 7 -29.08 4.60 15.57
N PRO A 8 -27.98 5.02 14.91
CA PRO A 8 -27.10 4.08 14.23
C PRO A 8 -26.65 2.99 15.21
N ALA A 9 -26.61 1.75 14.75
CA ALA A 9 -26.09 0.64 15.56
C ALA A 9 -24.67 1.00 16.06
N PRO A 10 -24.31 0.61 17.28
CA PRO A 10 -22.96 0.78 17.78
C PRO A 10 -21.96 0.17 16.77
N VAL A 11 -20.92 0.92 16.45
CA VAL A 11 -19.87 0.42 15.58
C VAL A 11 -19.10 -0.69 16.30
N ASP A 12 -18.98 -1.84 15.65
CA ASP A 12 -18.15 -2.93 16.13
C ASP A 12 -16.67 -2.61 15.92
N LEU A 13 -15.94 -2.45 17.04
CA LEU A 13 -14.49 -2.23 17.07
C LEU A 13 -13.71 -3.47 17.52
N SER A 14 -14.36 -4.64 17.56
CA SER A 14 -13.66 -5.90 17.85
C SER A 14 -12.54 -6.13 16.82
N LEU A 15 -11.50 -6.85 17.24
CA LEU A 15 -10.45 -7.27 16.31
C LEU A 15 -11.08 -8.18 15.25
N PRO A 16 -10.64 -8.05 13.98
CA PRO A 16 -11.05 -8.99 12.95
C PRO A 16 -10.56 -10.40 13.27
N GLU A 17 -11.19 -11.41 12.67
CA GLU A 17 -10.78 -12.80 12.85
C GLU A 17 -9.30 -12.99 12.52
N PRO A 18 -8.54 -13.69 13.37
CA PRO A 18 -7.15 -14.00 13.09
C PRO A 18 -7.07 -14.97 11.90
N VAL A 19 -6.14 -14.70 11.00
CA VAL A 19 -5.85 -15.57 9.85
C VAL A 19 -4.43 -16.10 9.94
N ASP A 20 -4.26 -17.37 9.61
CA ASP A 20 -2.95 -18.01 9.60
C ASP A 20 -2.16 -17.65 8.32
N PRO A 21 -0.85 -17.93 8.27
CA PRO A 21 -0.01 -17.59 7.12
C PRO A 21 -0.45 -18.25 5.79
N GLU A 22 -1.03 -19.45 5.84
CA GLU A 22 -1.51 -20.15 4.64
C GLU A 22 -2.77 -19.46 4.11
N GLU A 23 -3.66 -19.00 4.99
CA GLU A 23 -4.83 -18.21 4.62
C GLU A 23 -4.42 -16.85 4.03
N VAL A 24 -3.45 -16.18 4.63
CA VAL A 24 -2.89 -14.93 4.08
C VAL A 24 -2.42 -15.17 2.65
N ARG A 25 -1.66 -16.23 2.42
CA ARG A 25 -1.16 -16.60 1.10
C ARG A 25 -2.29 -16.85 0.12
N ARG A 26 -3.30 -17.62 0.51
CA ARG A 26 -4.48 -17.92 -0.33
C ARG A 26 -5.21 -16.64 -0.76
N ARG A 27 -5.35 -15.68 0.14
CA ARG A 27 -6.00 -14.38 -0.17
C ARG A 27 -5.20 -13.54 -1.14
N ILE A 28 -3.88 -13.51 -0.98
CA ILE A 28 -2.97 -12.85 -1.92
C ILE A 28 -3.11 -13.49 -3.32
N ASP A 29 -3.05 -14.81 -3.41
CA ASP A 29 -3.15 -15.53 -4.67
C ASP A 29 -4.53 -15.38 -5.35
N ALA A 30 -5.57 -15.17 -4.56
CA ALA A 30 -6.91 -14.82 -5.03
C ALA A 30 -7.04 -13.35 -5.49
N GLY A 31 -5.99 -12.53 -5.40
CA GLY A 31 -6.01 -11.13 -5.79
C GLY A 31 -6.72 -10.21 -4.80
N GLN A 32 -7.03 -10.69 -3.59
CA GLN A 32 -7.66 -9.86 -2.55
C GLN A 32 -6.67 -8.81 -1.99
N TRP A 33 -7.22 -7.79 -1.36
CA TRP A 33 -6.42 -6.78 -0.69
C TRP A 33 -5.88 -7.31 0.63
N VAL A 34 -4.57 -7.54 0.68
CA VAL A 34 -3.82 -7.83 1.90
C VAL A 34 -2.86 -6.68 2.14
N VAL A 35 -3.16 -5.89 3.16
CA VAL A 35 -2.49 -4.63 3.49
C VAL A 35 -1.55 -4.82 4.67
N ASP A 36 -0.27 -4.53 4.43
CA ASP A 36 0.79 -4.55 5.43
C ASP A 36 0.92 -3.16 6.06
N LEU A 37 0.69 -3.08 7.37
CA LEU A 37 0.68 -1.85 8.16
C LEU A 37 2.04 -1.45 8.71
N ARG A 38 3.07 -2.27 8.51
CA ARG A 38 4.42 -2.01 9.01
C ARG A 38 5.00 -0.74 8.40
N ASN A 39 6.02 -0.21 9.06
CA ASN A 39 6.77 0.93 8.54
C ASN A 39 7.25 0.67 7.09
N ARG A 40 7.15 1.68 6.22
CA ARG A 40 7.50 1.56 4.81
C ARG A 40 8.94 1.12 4.55
N THR A 41 9.88 1.44 5.46
CA THR A 41 11.27 0.98 5.35
C THR A 41 11.37 -0.53 5.64
N ALA A 42 10.64 -1.02 6.64
CA ALA A 42 10.57 -2.44 6.94
C ALA A 42 9.87 -3.22 5.80
N PHE A 43 8.80 -2.66 5.24
CA PHE A 43 8.13 -3.23 4.07
C PHE A 43 9.09 -3.34 2.87
N ALA A 44 9.81 -2.26 2.55
CA ALA A 44 10.78 -2.25 1.44
C ALA A 44 11.91 -3.28 1.64
N ALA A 45 12.37 -3.47 2.89
CA ALA A 45 13.42 -4.43 3.23
C ALA A 45 12.96 -5.90 3.11
N GLY A 46 11.66 -6.16 3.33
CA GLY A 46 11.10 -7.51 3.19
C GLY A 46 9.59 -7.54 3.39
N HIS A 47 8.85 -8.01 2.38
CA HIS A 47 7.39 -8.16 2.43
C HIS A 47 6.91 -9.42 1.70
N LEU A 48 5.69 -9.85 1.99
CA LEU A 48 5.08 -10.96 1.27
C LEU A 48 4.74 -10.51 -0.15
N SER A 49 5.16 -11.30 -1.15
CA SER A 49 4.84 -11.00 -2.55
C SER A 49 3.33 -10.85 -2.75
N GLY A 50 2.91 -9.75 -3.34
CA GLY A 50 1.51 -9.45 -3.63
C GLY A 50 0.77 -8.68 -2.53
N THR A 51 1.40 -8.37 -1.40
CA THR A 51 0.84 -7.46 -0.39
C THR A 51 0.98 -6.00 -0.81
N LEU A 52 0.16 -5.14 -0.21
CA LEU A 52 0.18 -3.70 -0.41
C LEU A 52 0.70 -3.03 0.87
N GLY A 53 1.75 -2.20 0.75
CA GLY A 53 2.35 -1.49 1.87
C GLY A 53 1.64 -0.18 2.17
N PHE A 54 0.91 -0.14 3.29
CA PHE A 54 0.26 1.07 3.79
C PHE A 54 0.65 1.28 5.26
N GLU A 55 1.79 1.93 5.47
CA GLU A 55 2.27 2.25 6.82
C GLU A 55 1.18 2.91 7.65
N LEU A 56 0.89 2.36 8.84
CA LEU A 56 -0.08 2.93 9.77
C LEU A 56 0.42 4.29 10.28
N SER A 57 -0.21 5.35 9.83
CA SER A 57 0.12 6.74 10.15
C SER A 57 -1.11 7.62 10.01
N GLY A 58 -0.99 8.90 10.32
CA GLY A 58 -2.09 9.87 10.13
C GLY A 58 -2.61 10.01 8.70
N SER A 59 -1.89 9.51 7.69
CA SER A 59 -2.31 9.52 6.28
C SER A 59 -2.86 8.18 5.80
N PHE A 60 -2.81 7.14 6.62
CA PHE A 60 -3.19 5.78 6.28
C PHE A 60 -4.58 5.69 5.62
N VAL A 61 -5.61 6.14 6.34
CA VAL A 61 -7.00 6.04 5.87
C VAL A 61 -7.29 6.91 4.67
N THR A 62 -6.61 8.04 4.52
CA THR A 62 -6.78 8.92 3.36
C THR A 62 -6.40 8.18 2.08
N TYR A 63 -5.21 7.59 2.03
CA TYR A 63 -4.75 6.91 0.83
C TYR A 63 -5.40 5.55 0.62
N LEU A 64 -5.71 4.82 1.68
CA LEU A 64 -6.45 3.58 1.56
C LEU A 64 -7.86 3.84 1.04
N GLY A 65 -8.55 4.85 1.56
CA GLY A 65 -9.88 5.24 1.09
C GLY A 65 -9.93 5.74 -0.37
N TRP A 66 -8.80 6.26 -0.90
CA TRP A 66 -8.72 6.64 -2.32
C TRP A 66 -8.57 5.45 -3.26
N LEU A 67 -7.98 4.36 -2.78
CA LEU A 67 -7.52 3.26 -3.62
C LEU A 67 -8.35 1.99 -3.44
N HIS A 68 -8.80 1.71 -2.21
CA HIS A 68 -9.60 0.52 -1.92
C HIS A 68 -11.05 0.72 -2.36
N ARG A 69 -11.58 -0.23 -3.12
CA ARG A 69 -12.98 -0.21 -3.56
C ARG A 69 -13.89 -0.73 -2.46
N TRP A 70 -14.98 -0.01 -2.22
CA TRP A 70 -15.98 -0.38 -1.23
C TRP A 70 -16.55 -1.78 -1.48
N GLY A 71 -16.56 -2.60 -0.42
CA GLY A 71 -17.08 -3.97 -0.48
C GLY A 71 -16.10 -5.01 -0.99
N GLU A 72 -14.89 -4.64 -1.38
CA GLU A 72 -13.82 -5.62 -1.65
C GLU A 72 -13.26 -6.18 -0.34
N PRO A 73 -12.91 -7.49 -0.29
CA PRO A 73 -12.27 -8.10 0.87
C PRO A 73 -10.98 -7.40 1.26
N LEU A 74 -10.83 -7.10 2.56
CA LEU A 74 -9.66 -6.43 3.12
C LEU A 74 -9.12 -7.22 4.31
N THR A 75 -7.88 -7.67 4.20
CA THR A 75 -7.12 -8.32 5.27
C THR A 75 -5.95 -7.44 5.67
N LEU A 76 -5.68 -7.35 6.97
CA LEU A 76 -4.57 -6.57 7.50
C LEU A 76 -3.43 -7.48 7.98
N ILE A 77 -2.19 -7.04 7.76
CA ILE A 77 -0.99 -7.57 8.40
C ILE A 77 -0.41 -6.48 9.29
N GLY A 78 -0.08 -6.84 10.52
CA GLY A 78 0.57 -5.94 11.47
C GLY A 78 1.56 -6.67 12.37
N GLU A 79 2.40 -5.91 13.07
CA GLU A 79 3.38 -6.47 14.00
C GLU A 79 2.69 -6.93 15.30
N THR A 80 1.64 -6.23 15.72
CA THR A 80 0.94 -6.47 16.98
C THR A 80 -0.59 -6.35 16.83
N PRO A 81 -1.37 -6.98 17.72
CA PRO A 81 -2.82 -6.78 17.77
C PRO A 81 -3.23 -5.32 18.01
N ASP A 82 -2.44 -4.54 18.74
CA ASP A 82 -2.72 -3.13 18.99
C ASP A 82 -2.64 -2.30 17.70
N GLN A 83 -1.70 -2.62 16.82
CA GLN A 83 -1.59 -1.99 15.51
C GLN A 83 -2.84 -2.28 14.64
N ILE A 84 -3.34 -3.52 14.68
CA ILE A 84 -4.60 -3.89 14.02
C ILE A 84 -5.77 -3.12 14.61
N ALA A 85 -5.85 -3.03 15.95
CA ALA A 85 -6.92 -2.29 16.63
C ALA A 85 -6.91 -0.80 16.29
N GLU A 86 -5.74 -0.18 16.16
CA GLU A 86 -5.60 1.20 15.73
C GLU A 86 -6.06 1.37 14.27
N ALA A 87 -5.59 0.54 13.35
CA ALA A 87 -6.01 0.56 11.96
C ALA A 87 -7.52 0.38 11.83
N ARG A 88 -8.11 -0.55 12.60
CA ARG A 88 -9.56 -0.77 12.67
C ARG A 88 -10.33 0.50 13.03
N ARG A 89 -9.90 1.20 14.09
CA ARG A 89 -10.54 2.46 14.51
C ARG A 89 -10.49 3.53 13.43
N GLU A 90 -9.36 3.65 12.75
CA GLU A 90 -9.20 4.63 11.67
C GLU A 90 -10.06 4.28 10.45
N LEU A 91 -10.11 3.01 10.06
CA LEU A 91 -10.91 2.52 8.92
C LEU A 91 -12.41 2.73 9.11
N VAL A 92 -12.91 2.48 10.32
CA VAL A 92 -14.31 2.73 10.65
C VAL A 92 -14.70 4.20 10.47
N ARG A 93 -13.81 5.14 10.76
CA ARG A 93 -14.07 6.58 10.58
C ARG A 93 -14.31 6.99 9.13
N ILE A 94 -13.79 6.22 8.20
CA ILE A 94 -14.03 6.43 6.77
C ILE A 94 -15.08 5.47 6.20
N GLY A 95 -15.75 4.68 7.08
CA GLY A 95 -16.84 3.78 6.76
C GLY A 95 -16.39 2.41 6.22
N VAL A 96 -15.12 2.05 6.36
CA VAL A 96 -14.66 0.67 6.17
C VAL A 96 -14.87 -0.07 7.49
N ASP A 97 -16.07 -0.59 7.67
CA ASP A 97 -16.53 -1.21 8.91
C ASP A 97 -16.40 -2.74 8.94
N HIS A 98 -16.08 -3.35 7.79
CA HIS A 98 -15.83 -4.79 7.69
C HIS A 98 -14.37 -5.06 7.27
N LEU A 99 -13.72 -5.93 8.06
CA LEU A 99 -12.42 -6.51 7.74
C LEU A 99 -12.56 -8.03 7.67
N ASP A 100 -12.01 -8.64 6.64
CA ASP A 100 -12.12 -10.09 6.41
C ASP A 100 -11.18 -10.91 7.29
N GLY A 101 -10.20 -10.26 7.92
CA GLY A 101 -9.30 -10.87 8.87
C GLY A 101 -8.05 -10.06 9.13
N ALA A 102 -7.22 -10.54 10.06
CA ALA A 102 -5.90 -9.98 10.30
C ALA A 102 -4.88 -11.06 10.69
N ALA A 103 -3.63 -10.84 10.29
CA ALA A 103 -2.48 -11.60 10.75
C ALA A 103 -1.51 -10.69 11.51
N THR A 104 -0.92 -11.18 12.59
CA THR A 104 0.05 -10.43 13.38
C THR A 104 1.28 -11.28 13.67
N GLY A 105 2.44 -10.63 13.74
CA GLY A 105 3.70 -11.27 14.06
C GLY A 105 4.85 -10.81 13.17
N ASP A 106 5.95 -11.53 13.28
CA ASP A 106 7.10 -11.29 12.43
C ASP A 106 6.79 -11.71 10.98
N ILE A 107 7.27 -10.94 10.03
CA ILE A 107 7.02 -11.20 8.62
C ILE A 107 7.63 -12.52 8.16
N ASP A 108 8.73 -12.96 8.78
CA ASP A 108 9.34 -14.25 8.51
C ASP A 108 8.46 -15.43 8.94
N ASP A 109 7.67 -15.27 10.00
CA ASP A 109 6.71 -16.26 10.44
C ASP A 109 5.48 -16.30 9.51
N LEU A 110 5.10 -15.14 8.96
CA LEU A 110 3.91 -15.00 8.09
C LEU A 110 4.16 -15.45 6.64
N ARG A 111 5.40 -15.66 6.21
CA ARG A 111 5.72 -16.00 4.81
C ARG A 111 5.31 -17.43 4.37
N ALA A 112 4.92 -18.31 5.28
CA ALA A 112 4.51 -19.69 4.97
C ALA A 112 5.53 -20.44 4.06
N GLY A 113 6.83 -20.26 4.30
CA GLY A 113 7.90 -20.83 3.49
C GLY A 113 8.21 -20.15 2.16
N SER A 114 7.45 -19.12 1.76
CA SER A 114 7.72 -18.32 0.57
C SER A 114 8.90 -17.37 0.78
N ALA A 115 9.60 -17.03 -0.30
CA ALA A 115 10.61 -15.98 -0.25
C ALA A 115 9.94 -14.60 -0.07
N LEU A 116 10.54 -13.74 0.75
CA LEU A 116 10.14 -12.34 0.83
C LEU A 116 10.62 -11.60 -0.42
N ARG A 117 9.83 -10.65 -0.87
CA ARG A 117 10.26 -9.66 -1.85
C ARG A 117 10.83 -8.44 -1.14
N CYS A 118 11.70 -7.71 -1.83
CA CYS A 118 12.24 -6.44 -1.37
C CYS A 118 12.47 -5.52 -2.56
N TYR A 119 12.55 -4.22 -2.29
CA TYR A 119 13.00 -3.23 -3.25
C TYR A 119 13.92 -2.20 -2.57
N ARG A 120 14.74 -1.54 -3.36
CA ARG A 120 15.70 -0.56 -2.85
C ARG A 120 15.00 0.77 -2.61
N THR A 121 15.43 1.45 -1.56
CA THR A 121 15.11 2.87 -1.37
C THR A 121 16.29 3.72 -1.84
N ALA A 122 15.99 4.85 -2.45
CA ALA A 122 16.99 5.74 -3.02
C ALA A 122 16.70 7.20 -2.66
N SER A 123 17.75 8.02 -2.74
CA SER A 123 17.65 9.46 -2.59
C SER A 123 17.55 10.17 -3.94
N PHE A 124 17.16 11.45 -3.94
CA PHE A 124 17.20 12.26 -5.16
C PHE A 124 18.62 12.43 -5.72
N ALA A 125 19.65 12.33 -4.88
CA ALA A 125 21.05 12.34 -5.33
C ALA A 125 21.37 11.09 -6.15
N ASP A 126 20.86 9.91 -5.73
CA ASP A 126 21.01 8.66 -6.46
C ASP A 126 20.32 8.73 -7.83
N VAL A 127 19.11 9.33 -7.89
CA VAL A 127 18.42 9.56 -9.17
C VAL A 127 19.30 10.41 -10.11
N ALA A 128 19.82 11.52 -9.62
CA ALA A 128 20.65 12.43 -10.41
C ALA A 128 21.97 11.79 -10.88
N GLU A 129 22.53 10.88 -10.09
CA GLU A 129 23.73 10.13 -10.45
C GLU A 129 23.43 9.09 -11.54
N ASN A 130 22.38 8.31 -11.36
CA ASN A 130 21.98 7.28 -12.34
C ASN A 130 21.52 7.88 -13.67
N GLN A 131 20.86 9.04 -13.66
CA GLN A 131 20.54 9.77 -14.90
C GLN A 131 21.81 10.19 -15.67
N ARG A 132 22.90 10.51 -14.96
CA ARG A 132 24.21 10.86 -15.58
C ARG A 132 24.96 9.63 -16.07
N SER A 133 24.82 8.48 -15.41
CA SER A 133 25.49 7.23 -15.82
C SER A 133 24.85 6.56 -17.03
N GLY A 134 23.63 6.98 -17.40
CA GLY A 134 22.90 6.42 -18.54
C GLY A 134 22.27 5.05 -18.28
N GLU A 135 22.01 4.71 -17.02
CA GLU A 135 21.23 3.53 -16.68
C GLU A 135 19.79 3.66 -17.21
N ASP A 136 19.23 2.55 -17.66
CA ASP A 136 17.86 2.51 -18.18
C ASP A 136 16.87 2.34 -17.04
N PHE A 137 16.22 3.43 -16.67
CA PHE A 137 15.14 3.46 -15.69
C PHE A 137 14.18 4.60 -15.96
N VAL A 138 12.96 4.48 -15.45
CA VAL A 138 11.95 5.53 -15.54
C VAL A 138 11.68 6.12 -14.17
N VAL A 139 11.66 7.44 -14.07
CA VAL A 139 11.23 8.14 -12.86
C VAL A 139 9.72 8.35 -12.92
N LEU A 140 9.00 7.78 -11.97
CA LEU A 140 7.56 7.93 -11.80
C LEU A 140 7.25 8.88 -10.66
N ASP A 141 6.60 10.00 -10.97
CA ASP A 141 6.07 10.96 -10.00
C ASP A 141 4.60 10.64 -9.70
N VAL A 142 4.33 10.17 -8.47
CA VAL A 142 2.96 9.82 -8.04
C VAL A 142 2.26 10.94 -7.28
N ARG A 143 2.78 12.16 -7.35
CA ARG A 143 2.14 13.36 -6.81
C ARG A 143 0.96 13.79 -7.69
N GLN A 144 0.12 14.68 -7.14
CA GLN A 144 -0.94 15.30 -7.93
C GLN A 144 -0.34 16.08 -9.12
N ARG A 145 -1.09 16.18 -10.21
CA ARG A 145 -0.65 16.88 -11.43
C ARG A 145 -0.19 18.30 -11.14
N GLN A 146 -0.93 19.02 -10.30
CA GLN A 146 -0.56 20.38 -9.91
C GLN A 146 0.79 20.47 -9.18
N GLU A 147 1.13 19.47 -8.34
CA GLU A 147 2.45 19.40 -7.68
C GLU A 147 3.56 19.16 -8.72
N HIS A 148 3.30 18.25 -9.67
CA HIS A 148 4.21 17.94 -10.77
C HIS A 148 4.44 19.15 -11.68
N ASP A 149 3.38 19.87 -12.06
CA ASP A 149 3.47 21.05 -12.93
C ASP A 149 4.23 22.20 -12.27
N THR A 150 4.13 22.33 -10.96
CA THR A 150 4.86 23.36 -10.19
C THR A 150 6.36 23.07 -10.12
N SER A 151 6.73 21.82 -9.91
CA SER A 151 8.14 21.39 -9.89
C SER A 151 8.24 19.89 -10.12
N ARG A 152 9.18 19.45 -10.95
CA ARG A 152 9.35 18.02 -11.26
C ARG A 152 10.81 17.67 -11.52
N ILE A 153 11.12 16.39 -11.39
CA ILE A 153 12.37 15.83 -11.89
C ILE A 153 12.30 15.84 -13.43
N PRO A 154 13.31 16.36 -14.14
CA PRO A 154 13.35 16.33 -15.60
C PRO A 154 13.16 14.91 -16.14
N GLY A 155 12.25 14.74 -17.10
CA GLY A 155 11.95 13.44 -17.69
C GLY A 155 11.05 12.51 -16.88
N ALA A 156 10.60 12.92 -15.69
CA ALA A 156 9.67 12.12 -14.90
C ALA A 156 8.30 12.01 -15.55
N VAL A 157 7.76 10.80 -15.58
CA VAL A 157 6.37 10.52 -15.94
C VAL A 157 5.49 10.80 -14.74
N ASN A 158 4.36 11.49 -14.92
CA ASN A 158 3.43 11.73 -13.83
C ASN A 158 2.17 10.86 -13.98
N ILE A 159 1.98 9.97 -13.02
CA ILE A 159 0.73 9.23 -12.81
C ILE A 159 0.36 9.40 -11.35
N PRO A 160 -0.62 10.24 -11.01
CA PRO A 160 -1.07 10.41 -9.64
C PRO A 160 -1.43 9.07 -8.98
N LEU A 161 -1.11 8.90 -7.69
CA LEU A 161 -1.29 7.65 -6.97
C LEU A 161 -2.69 7.04 -7.15
N HIS A 162 -3.73 7.86 -7.12
CA HIS A 162 -5.13 7.41 -7.25
C HIS A 162 -5.50 6.93 -8.65
N GLU A 163 -4.68 7.23 -9.66
CA GLU A 163 -4.86 6.78 -11.06
C GLU A 163 -3.97 5.57 -11.37
N LEU A 164 -2.98 5.27 -10.51
CA LEU A 164 -1.89 4.36 -10.85
C LEU A 164 -2.39 2.93 -11.17
N ALA A 165 -3.30 2.40 -10.37
CA ALA A 165 -3.79 1.03 -10.56
C ALA A 165 -4.45 0.82 -11.94
N ASP A 166 -5.19 1.82 -12.44
CA ASP A 166 -5.84 1.77 -13.75
C ASP A 166 -4.87 2.03 -14.91
N ARG A 167 -3.72 2.65 -14.61
CA ARG A 167 -2.74 3.11 -15.60
C ARG A 167 -1.40 2.36 -15.56
N LEU A 168 -1.32 1.25 -14.84
CA LEU A 168 -0.11 0.41 -14.80
C LEU A 168 0.36 -0.01 -16.20
N HIS A 169 -0.56 -0.20 -17.13
CA HIS A 169 -0.27 -0.58 -18.51
C HIS A 169 0.49 0.50 -19.32
N GLU A 170 0.56 1.74 -18.81
CA GLU A 170 1.33 2.83 -19.42
C GLU A 170 2.81 2.81 -18.99
N LEU A 171 3.14 2.06 -17.94
CA LEU A 171 4.51 1.95 -17.46
C LEU A 171 5.32 1.02 -18.37
N PRO A 172 6.56 1.39 -18.68
CA PRO A 172 7.43 0.53 -19.49
C PRO A 172 7.88 -0.70 -18.67
N ASP A 173 8.29 -1.74 -19.38
CA ASP A 173 8.92 -2.93 -18.80
C ASP A 173 10.41 -2.65 -18.48
N SER A 174 10.65 -1.73 -17.57
CA SER A 174 11.98 -1.30 -17.11
C SER A 174 11.93 -1.01 -15.62
N LEU A 175 13.09 -0.77 -14.99
CA LEU A 175 13.15 -0.37 -13.58
C LEU A 175 12.43 0.96 -13.37
N ILE A 176 11.49 1.00 -12.43
CA ILE A 176 10.71 2.19 -12.09
C ILE A 176 11.19 2.78 -10.77
N TRP A 177 11.67 4.02 -10.83
CA TRP A 177 12.02 4.79 -9.63
C TRP A 177 10.86 5.69 -9.25
N VAL A 178 10.17 5.33 -8.17
CA VAL A 178 8.95 6.03 -7.73
C VAL A 178 9.29 7.13 -6.73
N HIS A 179 8.74 8.32 -6.93
CA HIS A 179 8.88 9.40 -5.96
C HIS A 179 7.58 10.15 -5.66
N CYS A 180 7.59 10.83 -4.52
CA CYS A 180 6.57 11.82 -4.12
C CYS A 180 7.22 12.90 -3.25
N GLY A 181 6.45 13.62 -2.43
CA GLY A 181 6.99 14.65 -1.53
C GLY A 181 7.74 14.10 -0.32
N THR A 182 7.21 13.07 0.35
CA THR A 182 7.70 12.56 1.65
C THR A 182 8.03 11.07 1.67
N GLY A 183 7.89 10.37 0.54
CA GLY A 183 8.09 8.93 0.43
C GLY A 183 6.83 8.09 0.72
N TYR A 184 5.80 8.60 1.40
CA TYR A 184 4.62 7.82 1.78
C TYR A 184 3.81 7.37 0.55
N ARG A 185 3.40 8.27 -0.33
CA ARG A 185 2.70 7.93 -1.60
C ARG A 185 3.57 7.04 -2.50
N ALA A 186 4.88 7.30 -2.52
CA ALA A 186 5.82 6.51 -3.31
C ALA A 186 5.92 5.06 -2.80
N SER A 187 5.90 4.81 -1.49
CA SER A 187 5.93 3.46 -0.94
C SER A 187 4.67 2.67 -1.26
N ILE A 188 3.50 3.30 -1.23
CA ILE A 188 2.25 2.67 -1.66
C ILE A 188 2.32 2.33 -3.16
N ALA A 189 2.73 3.28 -3.98
CA ALA A 189 2.86 3.07 -5.42
C ALA A 189 3.85 1.96 -5.78
N ALA A 190 4.99 1.91 -5.08
CA ALA A 190 5.97 0.84 -5.25
C ALA A 190 5.35 -0.53 -4.95
N SER A 191 4.56 -0.66 -3.88
CA SER A 191 3.87 -1.92 -3.56
C SER A 191 2.81 -2.31 -4.61
N ILE A 192 2.13 -1.33 -5.22
CA ILE A 192 1.17 -1.58 -6.32
C ILE A 192 1.90 -2.09 -7.57
N ILE A 193 3.02 -1.47 -7.93
CA ILE A 193 3.84 -1.87 -9.08
C ILE A 193 4.44 -3.26 -8.86
N ASP A 194 5.04 -3.51 -7.67
CA ASP A 194 5.61 -4.80 -7.30
C ASP A 194 4.55 -5.92 -7.33
N ARG A 195 3.36 -5.66 -6.79
CA ARG A 195 2.23 -6.60 -6.83
C ARG A 195 1.83 -6.95 -8.27
N ALA A 196 1.92 -6.00 -9.19
CA ALA A 196 1.64 -6.22 -10.61
C ALA A 196 2.78 -6.92 -11.37
N GLY A 197 3.90 -7.20 -10.71
CA GLY A 197 5.07 -7.85 -11.30
C GLY A 197 6.07 -6.89 -11.94
N GLY A 198 5.87 -5.58 -11.77
CA GLY A 198 6.82 -4.57 -12.25
C GLY A 198 8.11 -4.54 -11.42
N ALA A 199 9.19 -4.07 -12.04
CA ALA A 199 10.47 -3.84 -11.35
C ALA A 199 10.47 -2.45 -10.72
N VAL A 200 10.68 -2.36 -9.41
CA VAL A 200 10.65 -1.11 -8.65
C VAL A 200 11.79 -1.06 -7.63
#